data_4d673e455d8c180d5555653d3fea467b
#
_entry.id   4d673e455d8c180d5555653d3fea467b
#
_cell.length_a   1.000
_cell.length_b   1.000
_cell.length_c   1.000
_cell.angle_alpha   90.00
_cell.angle_beta   90.00
_cell.angle_gamma   90.00
#
_symmetry.space_group_name_H-M   'P 1'
#
loop_
_entity.id
_entity.type
_entity.pdbx_description
1 polymer ?
#
loop_
_entity_poly.entity_id
_entity_poly.type
_entity_poly.pdbx_seq_one_letter_code
_entity_poly.pdbx_strand_id
1 'polypeptide(L)'
;MDPGGGGSVTRYEAENSPAVCTGTIDSDHTGYSGAGFCNGDNAAGAYAKFTVNASTAGTATLRVRFANGTTTTRPTSVIVNGATVQSPTFEGTGSWTTWATSTFDVPLNTGGNTIQLDPTTAGGLPNIDYVEVATS
;
A
#
# COMPACT_ATOMS: atom_id res chain seq x y z
N MET A 1 -8.38 9.15 -20.00
CA MET A 1 -8.72 8.69 -19.56
C MET A 1 -9.16 8.18 -19.41
N ASP A 2 -9.28 8.26 -19.25
CA ASP A 2 -9.71 7.67 -19.02
C ASP A 2 -10.56 7.40 -19.31
N PRO A 3 -10.80 7.24 -19.37
CA PRO A 3 -11.68 7.05 -19.54
C PRO A 3 -12.43 7.06 -19.38
N GLY A 4 -12.14 6.84 -19.81
CA GLY A 4 -13.06 6.75 -19.49
C GLY A 4 -13.37 7.47 -18.82
N GLY A 5 -13.43 7.71 -19.33
CA GLY A 5 -13.83 8.75 -18.76
C GLY A 5 -13.87 8.92 -17.35
N GLY A 6 -13.88 9.70 -16.82
CA GLY A 6 -14.11 9.96 -15.45
C GLY A 6 -13.15 9.31 -14.45
N GLY A 7 -12.17 8.57 -14.94
CA GLY A 7 -11.20 7.95 -14.05
C GLY A 7 -10.30 8.98 -13.40
N SER A 8 -9.94 8.73 -12.13
CA SER A 8 -8.99 9.57 -11.42
C SER A 8 -8.01 8.69 -10.66
N VAL A 9 -6.79 9.22 -10.47
CA VAL A 9 -5.74 8.55 -9.69
C VAL A 9 -5.35 9.48 -8.56
N THR A 10 -5.40 8.98 -7.33
CA THR A 10 -5.00 9.73 -6.15
C THR A 10 -3.92 8.96 -5.42
N ARG A 11 -2.84 9.65 -5.07
CA ARG A 11 -1.74 9.07 -4.31
C ARG A 11 -1.87 9.42 -2.84
N TYR A 12 -1.63 8.41 -2.00
CA TYR A 12 -1.64 8.55 -0.55
C TYR A 12 -0.28 8.10 -0.02
N GLU A 13 0.54 9.05 0.42
CA GLU A 13 1.88 8.78 0.93
C GLU A 13 1.80 8.09 2.30
N ALA A 14 2.66 7.09 2.51
CA ALA A 14 2.66 6.33 3.76
C ALA A 14 3.07 7.18 4.97
N GLU A 15 3.84 8.25 4.73
CA GLU A 15 4.29 9.15 5.80
C GLU A 15 3.28 10.24 6.14
N ASN A 16 2.22 10.41 5.36
CA ASN A 16 1.26 11.50 5.55
C ASN A 16 0.02 11.03 6.31
N SER A 17 -0.28 11.71 7.43
CA SER A 17 -1.54 11.52 8.13
C SER A 17 -2.72 11.70 7.15
N PRO A 18 -3.79 10.90 7.23
CA PRO A 18 -4.11 9.97 8.31
C PRO A 18 -3.54 8.55 8.14
N ALA A 19 -2.57 8.33 7.27
CA ALA A 19 -1.95 7.01 7.15
C ALA A 19 -1.27 6.62 8.47
N VAL A 20 -1.33 5.33 8.78
CA VAL A 20 -0.74 4.76 10.01
C VAL A 20 0.30 3.73 9.61
N CYS A 21 1.49 3.86 10.16
CA CYS A 21 2.59 2.91 9.98
C CYS A 21 2.93 2.29 11.32
N THR A 22 2.77 0.97 11.44
CA THR A 22 3.21 0.25 12.65
C THR A 22 4.70 -0.01 12.54
N GLY A 23 5.48 0.99 12.90
CA GLY A 23 6.92 1.00 12.75
C GLY A 23 7.41 2.43 12.74
N THR A 24 8.32 2.74 11.83
CA THR A 24 8.90 4.08 11.71
C THR A 24 8.74 4.63 10.29
N ILE A 25 8.71 5.95 10.18
CA ILE A 25 8.82 6.62 8.89
C ILE A 25 10.30 6.93 8.68
N ASP A 26 10.87 6.32 7.65
CA ASP A 26 12.30 6.40 7.38
C ASP A 26 12.57 7.10 6.06
N SER A 27 13.79 7.57 5.87
CA SER A 27 14.25 8.24 4.66
C SER A 27 15.69 7.85 4.28
N ASP A 28 16.13 6.70 4.76
CA ASP A 28 17.51 6.25 4.63
C ASP A 28 17.78 5.34 3.42
N HIS A 29 16.74 5.12 2.57
CA HIS A 29 16.87 4.37 1.32
C HIS A 29 16.31 5.21 0.18
N THR A 30 17.14 5.61 -0.77
CA THR A 30 16.76 6.54 -1.85
C THR A 30 15.72 5.95 -2.79
N GLY A 31 14.98 6.81 -3.47
CA GLY A 31 13.99 6.47 -4.49
C GLY A 31 12.55 6.58 -4.04
N TYR A 32 12.30 6.85 -2.76
CA TYR A 32 10.95 7.03 -2.25
C TYR A 32 10.35 8.38 -2.72
N SER A 33 9.03 8.45 -2.70
CA SER A 33 8.27 9.65 -2.98
C SER A 33 8.09 10.46 -1.69
N GLY A 34 7.89 11.76 -1.81
CA GLY A 34 7.60 12.61 -0.66
C GLY A 34 8.73 12.67 0.35
N ALA A 35 8.39 12.62 1.63
CA ALA A 35 9.34 12.85 2.73
C ALA A 35 9.91 11.57 3.34
N GLY A 36 9.38 10.42 3.00
CA GLY A 36 9.85 9.15 3.56
C GLY A 36 8.96 7.97 3.16
N PHE A 37 9.12 6.87 3.85
CA PHE A 37 8.36 5.65 3.61
C PHE A 37 8.07 4.94 4.94
N CYS A 38 7.07 4.05 4.93
CA CYS A 38 6.76 3.23 6.11
C CYS A 38 7.71 2.04 6.18
N ASN A 39 8.51 1.98 7.23
CA ASN A 39 9.30 0.82 7.60
C ASN A 39 8.59 0.13 8.76
N GLY A 40 7.68 -0.79 8.44
CA GLY A 40 6.91 -1.51 9.43
C GLY A 40 7.78 -2.45 10.26
N ASP A 41 7.34 -2.74 11.47
CA ASP A 41 8.02 -3.72 12.31
C ASP A 41 8.01 -5.10 11.62
N ASN A 42 9.07 -5.86 11.81
CA ASN A 42 9.18 -7.21 11.26
C ASN A 42 8.39 -8.17 12.14
N ALA A 43 7.08 -8.14 12.00
CA ALA A 43 6.15 -8.94 12.79
C ALA A 43 4.85 -9.13 12.04
N ALA A 44 4.20 -10.26 12.22
CA ALA A 44 2.83 -10.45 11.74
C ALA A 44 1.93 -9.41 12.42
N GLY A 45 1.02 -8.81 11.66
CA GLY A 45 0.09 -7.81 12.16
C GLY A 45 0.66 -6.39 12.26
N ALA A 46 1.93 -6.18 11.95
CA ALA A 46 2.51 -4.83 11.90
C ALA A 46 2.10 -4.15 10.59
N TYR A 47 0.94 -3.54 10.58
CA TYR A 47 0.25 -3.08 9.38
C TYR A 47 0.63 -1.66 8.96
N ALA A 48 0.35 -1.35 7.70
CA ALA A 48 0.25 0.02 7.19
C ALA A 48 -1.20 0.23 6.76
N LYS A 49 -1.81 1.35 7.17
CA LYS A 49 -3.22 1.61 6.94
C LYS A 49 -3.41 2.98 6.31
N PHE A 50 -4.21 3.02 5.27
CA PHE A 50 -4.50 4.25 4.53
C PHE A 50 -5.99 4.55 4.62
N THR A 51 -6.32 5.83 4.65
CA THR A 51 -7.69 6.29 4.51
C THR A 51 -7.82 6.95 3.15
N VAL A 52 -8.68 6.41 2.30
CA VAL A 52 -8.83 6.86 0.92
C VAL A 52 -10.26 7.27 0.66
N ASN A 53 -10.45 8.14 -0.33
CA ASN A 53 -11.78 8.60 -0.72
C ASN A 53 -12.13 8.13 -2.14
N ALA A 54 -13.39 7.73 -2.32
CA ALA A 54 -13.93 7.42 -3.64
C ALA A 54 -15.19 8.23 -3.87
N SER A 55 -15.30 8.83 -5.06
CA SER A 55 -16.50 9.62 -5.42
C SER A 55 -17.70 8.73 -5.70
N THR A 56 -17.46 7.50 -6.15
CA THR A 56 -18.51 6.50 -6.39
C THR A 56 -18.04 5.14 -5.93
N ALA A 57 -19.00 4.33 -5.47
CA ALA A 57 -18.75 2.94 -5.10
C ALA A 57 -18.39 2.12 -6.34
N GLY A 58 -17.55 1.11 -6.17
CA GLY A 58 -17.20 0.19 -7.24
C GLY A 58 -15.80 -0.37 -7.07
N THR A 59 -15.34 -1.07 -8.10
CA THR A 59 -14.00 -1.64 -8.12
C THR A 59 -12.99 -0.57 -8.50
N ALA A 60 -11.95 -0.43 -7.69
CA ALA A 60 -10.83 0.46 -7.96
C ALA A 60 -9.56 -0.36 -8.16
N THR A 61 -8.59 0.22 -8.86
CA THR A 61 -7.25 -0.36 -8.98
C THR A 61 -6.37 0.24 -7.90
N LEU A 62 -5.80 -0.61 -7.06
CA LEU A 62 -4.84 -0.21 -6.04
C LEU A 62 -3.43 -0.53 -6.51
N ARG A 63 -2.54 0.45 -6.44
CA ARG A 63 -1.13 0.28 -6.72
C ARG A 63 -0.35 0.56 -5.44
N VAL A 64 0.48 -0.42 -5.04
CA VAL A 64 1.31 -0.30 -3.84
C VAL A 64 2.76 -0.24 -4.29
N ARG A 65 3.42 0.88 -3.99
CA ARG A 65 4.85 1.02 -4.28
C ARG A 65 5.66 0.58 -3.07
N PHE A 66 6.55 -0.39 -3.28
CA PHE A 66 7.27 -1.03 -2.18
C PHE A 66 8.72 -1.35 -2.55
N ALA A 67 9.54 -1.56 -1.54
CA ALA A 67 10.88 -2.13 -1.70
C ALA A 67 11.04 -3.29 -0.72
N ASN A 68 11.56 -4.40 -1.22
CA ASN A 68 11.89 -5.58 -0.42
C ASN A 68 13.31 -5.99 -0.76
N GLY A 69 14.26 -5.56 0.07
CA GLY A 69 15.68 -5.84 -0.15
C GLY A 69 16.12 -7.23 0.24
N THR A 70 15.18 -8.08 0.72
CA THR A 70 15.47 -9.47 1.08
C THR A 70 15.16 -10.40 -0.09
N THR A 71 15.59 -11.64 0.02
CA THR A 71 15.22 -12.71 -0.94
C THR A 71 13.96 -13.44 -0.52
N THR A 72 13.38 -13.07 0.62
CA THR A 72 12.19 -13.71 1.17
C THR A 72 10.96 -12.91 0.78
N THR A 73 9.94 -13.58 0.25
CA THR A 73 8.65 -12.94 -0.05
C THR A 73 7.95 -12.54 1.23
N ARG A 74 7.09 -11.51 1.14
CA ARG A 74 6.35 -10.98 2.29
C ARG A 74 4.85 -11.05 2.02
N PRO A 75 4.21 -12.17 2.40
CA PRO A 75 2.76 -12.34 2.21
C PRO A 75 1.98 -11.34 3.07
N THR A 76 0.92 -10.78 2.48
CA THR A 76 0.16 -9.69 3.09
C THR A 76 -1.33 -9.90 2.81
N SER A 77 -2.17 -9.59 3.79
CA SER A 77 -3.61 -9.49 3.60
C SER A 77 -3.96 -8.03 3.34
N VAL A 78 -4.76 -7.76 2.31
CA VAL A 78 -5.30 -6.43 2.05
C VAL A 78 -6.71 -6.39 2.60
N ILE A 79 -6.91 -5.56 3.62
CA ILE A 79 -8.16 -5.47 4.35
C ILE A 79 -8.81 -4.12 4.02
N VAL A 80 -9.96 -4.17 3.36
CA VAL A 80 -10.69 -2.96 2.96
C VAL A 80 -11.96 -2.90 3.79
N ASN A 81 -12.12 -1.83 4.55
CA ASN A 81 -13.28 -1.60 5.41
C ASN A 81 -13.57 -2.80 6.33
N GLY A 82 -12.51 -3.42 6.83
CA GLY A 82 -12.62 -4.54 7.77
C GLY A 82 -12.70 -5.92 7.14
N ALA A 83 -12.69 -6.04 5.82
CA ALA A 83 -12.78 -7.33 5.13
C ALA A 83 -11.54 -7.60 4.29
N THR A 84 -10.99 -8.80 4.38
CA THR A 84 -9.86 -9.20 3.55
C THR A 84 -10.36 -9.43 2.12
N VAL A 85 -9.80 -8.68 1.17
CA VAL A 85 -10.24 -8.72 -0.24
C VAL A 85 -9.16 -9.22 -1.19
N GLN A 86 -7.87 -9.14 -0.80
CA GLN A 86 -6.74 -9.61 -1.60
C GLN A 86 -5.66 -10.15 -0.67
N SER A 87 -4.82 -11.02 -1.20
CA SER A 87 -3.72 -11.62 -0.45
C SER A 87 -2.44 -11.63 -1.29
N PRO A 88 -1.90 -10.45 -1.62
CA PRO A 88 -0.70 -10.38 -2.44
C PRO A 88 0.51 -10.87 -1.66
N THR A 89 1.52 -11.31 -2.42
CA THR A 89 2.83 -11.63 -1.89
C THR A 89 3.82 -10.65 -2.49
N PHE A 90 4.48 -9.86 -1.64
CA PHE A 90 5.47 -8.91 -2.11
C PHE A 90 6.81 -9.61 -2.31
N GLU A 91 7.23 -9.69 -3.57
CA GLU A 91 8.48 -10.36 -3.94
C GLU A 91 9.69 -9.48 -3.60
N GLY A 92 10.87 -10.08 -3.54
CA GLY A 92 12.10 -9.32 -3.42
C GLY A 92 12.33 -8.43 -4.63
N THR A 93 12.80 -7.19 -4.40
CA THR A 93 13.08 -6.23 -5.47
C THR A 93 14.57 -6.10 -5.77
N GLY A 94 15.40 -6.87 -5.08
CA GLY A 94 16.84 -6.88 -5.29
C GLY A 94 17.64 -5.96 -4.38
N SER A 95 17.05 -4.90 -3.91
CA SER A 95 17.68 -4.00 -2.92
C SER A 95 16.62 -3.12 -2.26
N TRP A 96 17.02 -2.50 -1.15
CA TRP A 96 16.14 -1.55 -0.44
C TRP A 96 16.02 -0.20 -1.15
N THR A 97 16.82 0.02 -2.20
CA THR A 97 16.73 1.23 -3.04
C THR A 97 16.07 0.95 -4.39
N THR A 98 15.65 -0.27 -4.63
CA THR A 98 14.90 -0.66 -5.83
C THR A 98 13.44 -0.81 -5.46
N TRP A 99 12.61 0.10 -5.98
CA TRP A 99 11.18 0.15 -5.69
C TRP A 99 10.41 -0.48 -6.85
N ALA A 100 9.35 -1.20 -6.51
CA ALA A 100 8.47 -1.83 -7.48
C ALA A 100 7.02 -1.50 -7.14
N THR A 101 6.10 -1.78 -8.05
CA THR A 101 4.68 -1.53 -7.85
C THR A 101 3.90 -2.82 -8.02
N SER A 102 3.09 -3.15 -7.01
CA SER A 102 2.13 -4.24 -7.07
C SER A 102 0.74 -3.67 -7.33
N THR A 103 0.02 -4.24 -8.29
CA THR A 103 -1.28 -3.72 -8.74
C THR A 103 -2.33 -4.81 -8.61
N PHE A 104 -3.47 -4.46 -7.99
CA PHE A 104 -4.61 -5.37 -7.84
C PHE A 104 -5.90 -4.58 -7.61
N ASP A 105 -7.03 -5.25 -7.77
CA ASP A 105 -8.34 -4.61 -7.64
C ASP A 105 -8.84 -4.70 -6.20
N VAL A 106 -9.54 -3.66 -5.75
CA VAL A 106 -10.20 -3.61 -4.44
C VAL A 106 -11.58 -2.98 -4.58
N PRO A 107 -12.57 -3.42 -3.79
CA PRO A 107 -13.87 -2.77 -3.76
C PRO A 107 -13.82 -1.56 -2.84
N LEU A 108 -14.43 -0.45 -3.25
CA LEU A 108 -14.57 0.74 -2.42
C LEU A 108 -16.02 1.17 -2.35
N ASN A 109 -16.38 1.78 -1.22
CA ASN A 109 -17.66 2.47 -1.03
C ASN A 109 -17.49 3.94 -1.38
N THR A 110 -18.61 4.61 -1.66
CA THR A 110 -18.61 6.07 -1.81
C THR A 110 -18.17 6.71 -0.51
N GLY A 111 -17.26 7.69 -0.59
CA GLY A 111 -16.76 8.40 0.57
C GLY A 111 -15.47 7.80 1.11
N GLY A 112 -15.29 7.84 2.42
CA GLY A 112 -14.08 7.37 3.08
C GLY A 112 -14.01 5.85 3.18
N ASN A 113 -12.82 5.31 2.92
CA ASN A 113 -12.54 3.87 3.01
C ASN A 113 -11.22 3.67 3.73
N THR A 114 -11.09 2.56 4.46
CA THR A 114 -9.79 2.17 5.01
C THR A 114 -9.21 1.03 4.19
N ILE A 115 -7.92 1.12 3.89
CA ILE A 115 -7.15 0.07 3.23
C ILE A 115 -5.98 -0.27 4.15
N GLN A 116 -5.98 -1.47 4.70
CA GLN A 116 -4.93 -1.93 5.61
C GLN A 116 -4.12 -3.02 4.93
N LEU A 117 -2.80 -2.83 4.89
CA LEU A 117 -1.85 -3.83 4.43
C LEU A 117 -1.33 -4.54 5.68
N ASP A 118 -1.71 -5.79 5.86
CA ASP A 118 -1.49 -6.53 7.10
C ASP A 118 -0.59 -7.74 6.83
N PRO A 119 0.68 -7.70 7.27
CA PRO A 119 1.59 -8.82 7.03
C PRO A 119 1.15 -10.05 7.81
N THR A 120 1.27 -11.22 7.17
CA THR A 120 0.80 -12.47 7.74
C THR A 120 1.93 -13.32 8.32
N THR A 121 3.19 -12.89 8.17
CA THR A 121 4.36 -13.62 8.68
C THR A 121 5.25 -12.72 9.53
N ALA A 122 6.17 -13.34 10.25
CA ALA A 122 7.13 -12.65 11.10
C ALA A 122 8.10 -11.76 10.34
N GLY A 123 8.19 -11.89 9.00
CA GLY A 123 8.98 -10.99 8.17
C GLY A 123 8.39 -9.60 8.07
N GLY A 124 7.11 -9.44 8.35
CA GLY A 124 6.43 -8.15 8.27
C GLY A 124 6.16 -7.69 6.83
N LEU A 125 5.84 -6.40 6.69
CA LEU A 125 5.66 -5.77 5.38
C LEU A 125 7.02 -5.47 4.72
N PRO A 126 7.07 -5.35 3.38
CA PRO A 126 8.17 -4.62 2.76
C PRO A 126 8.08 -3.14 3.16
N ASN A 127 9.09 -2.35 2.81
CA ASN A 127 8.97 -0.90 2.97
C ASN A 127 7.90 -0.40 2.00
N ILE A 128 6.96 0.39 2.50
CA ILE A 128 5.83 0.90 1.73
C ILE A 128 6.00 2.40 1.54
N ASP A 129 6.09 2.82 0.28
CA ASP A 129 6.27 4.23 -0.07
C ASP A 129 4.92 4.95 -0.12
N TYR A 130 4.00 4.41 -0.91
CA TYR A 130 2.65 4.98 -1.05
C TYR A 130 1.71 3.96 -1.66
N VAL A 131 0.43 4.28 -1.63
CA VAL A 131 -0.57 3.62 -2.46
C VAL A 131 -1.19 4.64 -3.41
N GLU A 132 -1.56 4.18 -4.60
CA GLU A 132 -2.35 4.96 -5.54
C GLU A 132 -3.67 4.24 -5.77
N VAL A 133 -4.75 5.00 -5.79
CA VAL A 133 -6.08 4.49 -6.04
C VAL A 133 -6.57 5.07 -7.36
N ALA A 134 -6.84 4.20 -8.32
CA ALA A 134 -7.40 4.59 -9.61
C ALA A 134 -8.86 4.13 -9.66
N THR A 135 -9.76 5.09 -9.81
CA THR A 135 -11.20 4.84 -9.95
C THR A 135 -11.63 5.04 -11.39
N SER A 136 -12.73 4.45 -11.79
CA SER A 136 -13.28 4.63 -13.13
C SER A 136 -14.54 5.48 -13.12
#